data_79dcd77d40f3de19235a2608a878d5c1
#
_entry.id   79dcd77d40f3de19235a2608a878d5c1
#
_cell.length_a   1.000
_cell.length_b   1.000
_cell.length_c   1.000
_cell.angle_alpha   90.00
_cell.angle_beta   90.00
_cell.angle_gamma   90.00
#
_symmetry.space_group_name_H-M   'P 1'
#
loop_
_entity.id
_entity.type
_entity.pdbx_description
1 polymer ?
#
loop_
_entity_poly.entity_id
_entity_poly.type
_entity_poly.pdbx_seq_one_letter_code
_entity_poly.pdbx_strand_id
1 'polypeptide(L)'
;MRKNRKWMKQAVRSLLVLMLTFVLAVPVMAEAKAVDYCAEDMNTYSVAVASGYLALRNAQAYNDANEIGKLYSGDTVDVMNASDSTYWYVYSPKLDKYGYTNCNYLANSAYECNVRVQSGYLALRTEKAFKSSNEIGKLYTGDTVQIADSSDSSYWLVYAPGLGKGGYVNKDYLVD
;
A
#
# COMPACT_ATOMS: atom_id res chain seq x y z
N MET A 1 47.93 44.92 53.41
CA MET A 1 47.79 43.79 52.46
C MET A 1 46.68 42.79 52.83
N ARG A 2 45.54 43.17 53.41
CA ARG A 2 44.46 42.23 53.79
C ARG A 2 43.12 42.45 53.04
N LYS A 3 43.03 43.50 52.18
CA LYS A 3 41.79 43.86 51.43
C LYS A 3 41.60 43.09 50.13
N ASN A 4 42.64 42.60 49.49
CA ASN A 4 42.52 41.96 48.16
C ASN A 4 42.11 40.51 48.18
N ARG A 5 42.20 39.82 49.35
CA ARG A 5 41.76 38.38 49.45
C ARG A 5 40.23 38.19 49.51
N LYS A 6 39.48 39.19 49.94
CA LYS A 6 38.03 39.08 50.01
C LYS A 6 37.39 39.25 48.62
N TRP A 7 37.92 40.14 47.80
CA TRP A 7 37.41 40.39 46.45
C TRP A 7 37.62 39.20 45.52
N MET A 8 38.79 38.54 45.56
CA MET A 8 39.01 37.33 44.77
C MET A 8 38.11 36.19 45.13
N LYS A 9 37.73 36.02 46.40
CA LYS A 9 36.83 34.97 46.84
C LYS A 9 35.38 35.22 46.40
N GLN A 10 34.96 36.49 46.29
CA GLN A 10 33.64 36.82 45.75
C GLN A 10 33.58 36.70 44.22
N ALA A 11 34.63 37.11 43.51
CA ALA A 11 34.69 36.97 42.05
C ALA A 11 34.70 35.50 41.60
N VAL A 12 35.41 34.64 42.31
CA VAL A 12 35.45 33.19 42.04
C VAL A 12 34.07 32.52 42.34
N ARG A 13 33.37 32.95 43.42
CA ARG A 13 32.02 32.45 43.69
C ARG A 13 31.00 32.91 42.65
N SER A 14 31.07 34.15 42.19
CA SER A 14 30.18 34.62 41.12
C SER A 14 30.48 33.95 39.79
N LEU A 15 31.75 33.64 39.47
CA LEU A 15 32.11 32.93 38.27
C LEU A 15 31.62 31.45 38.29
N LEU A 16 31.66 30.84 39.48
CA LEU A 16 31.18 29.43 39.64
C LEU A 16 29.66 29.30 39.58
N VAL A 17 28.93 30.34 40.01
CA VAL A 17 27.47 30.35 39.91
C VAL A 17 27.00 30.66 38.49
N LEU A 18 27.80 31.43 37.71
CA LEU A 18 27.44 31.72 36.30
C LEU A 18 27.76 30.56 35.36
N MET A 19 28.69 29.65 35.73
CA MET A 19 28.92 28.44 34.92
C MET A 19 27.94 27.27 35.20
N LEU A 20 27.13 27.35 36.27
CA LEU A 20 26.20 26.29 36.60
C LEU A 20 24.79 26.51 36.03
N THR A 21 24.51 27.62 35.38
CA THR A 21 23.21 27.90 34.72
C THR A 21 23.27 27.76 33.19
N PHE A 22 24.40 27.35 32.63
CA PHE A 22 24.49 26.97 31.22
C PHE A 22 24.35 25.45 31.10
N VAL A 23 23.39 24.85 31.83
CA VAL A 23 22.89 23.52 31.51
C VAL A 23 21.95 23.68 30.33
N LEU A 24 22.55 23.52 29.14
CA LEU A 24 22.02 22.78 28.02
C LEU A 24 20.48 22.66 28.04
N ALA A 25 19.81 23.67 27.51
CA ALA A 25 18.62 23.36 26.74
C ALA A 25 19.12 22.56 25.52
N VAL A 26 19.40 21.26 25.71
CA VAL A 26 19.31 20.31 24.61
C VAL A 26 17.88 20.46 24.14
N PRO A 27 17.63 20.86 22.86
CA PRO A 27 16.28 20.66 22.36
C PRO A 27 16.03 19.17 22.55
N VAL A 28 15.10 18.83 23.42
CA VAL A 28 14.43 17.55 23.36
C VAL A 28 13.87 17.57 21.95
N MET A 29 14.62 17.02 21.00
CA MET A 29 14.02 16.55 19.78
C MET A 29 12.94 15.61 20.30
N ALA A 30 11.69 16.06 20.20
CA ALA A 30 10.59 15.14 20.35
C ALA A 30 10.97 14.01 19.41
N GLU A 31 11.36 12.87 19.98
CA GLU A 31 11.37 11.63 19.24
C GLU A 31 9.99 11.62 18.60
N ALA A 32 9.97 11.79 17.27
CA ALA A 32 8.78 11.46 16.52
C ALA A 32 8.51 10.03 16.98
N LYS A 33 7.47 9.86 17.82
CA LYS A 33 6.96 8.55 18.12
C LYS A 33 6.83 7.90 16.76
N ALA A 34 7.70 6.93 16.46
CA ALA A 34 7.43 5.98 15.42
C ALA A 34 6.01 5.53 15.76
N VAL A 35 5.05 5.91 14.92
CA VAL A 35 3.70 5.39 15.03
C VAL A 35 3.94 3.92 14.82
N ASP A 36 3.85 3.15 15.90
CA ASP A 36 3.92 1.71 15.88
C ASP A 36 2.65 1.29 15.13
N TYR A 37 2.77 1.20 13.80
CA TYR A 37 1.74 0.59 12.97
C TYR A 37 1.78 -0.87 13.37
N CYS A 38 0.94 -1.22 14.34
CA CYS A 38 0.72 -2.59 14.73
C CYS A 38 0.43 -3.39 13.47
N ALA A 39 1.20 -4.44 13.24
CA ALA A 39 1.11 -5.30 12.05
C ALA A 39 -0.30 -5.93 11.85
N GLU A 40 -1.22 -5.73 12.80
CA GLU A 40 -2.60 -6.22 12.78
C GLU A 40 -3.55 -5.37 11.92
N ASP A 41 -3.16 -4.16 11.50
CA ASP A 41 -4.01 -3.25 10.70
C ASP A 41 -3.54 -3.09 9.23
N MET A 42 -2.52 -3.79 8.81
CA MET A 42 -2.06 -3.73 7.42
C MET A 42 -2.88 -4.67 6.55
N ASN A 43 -3.85 -4.09 5.83
CA ASN A 43 -4.59 -4.82 4.79
C ASN A 43 -3.68 -5.03 3.59
N THR A 44 -3.22 -6.26 3.39
CA THR A 44 -2.45 -6.65 2.21
C THR A 44 -3.40 -6.95 1.06
N TYR A 45 -3.12 -6.34 -0.10
CA TYR A 45 -3.88 -6.50 -1.33
C TYR A 45 -3.01 -7.08 -2.43
N SER A 46 -3.59 -7.89 -3.29
CA SER A 46 -2.98 -8.40 -4.52
C SER A 46 -3.31 -7.49 -5.69
N VAL A 47 -2.32 -7.22 -6.53
CA VAL A 47 -2.53 -6.48 -7.78
C VAL A 47 -3.27 -7.36 -8.79
N ALA A 48 -4.35 -6.84 -9.35
CA ALA A 48 -5.20 -7.49 -10.34
C ALA A 48 -5.25 -6.66 -11.63
N VAL A 49 -4.26 -6.83 -12.51
CA VAL A 49 -4.29 -6.23 -13.86
C VAL A 49 -4.49 -7.34 -14.90
N ALA A 50 -5.38 -7.09 -15.86
CA ALA A 50 -5.67 -8.04 -16.93
C ALA A 50 -4.55 -8.09 -17.98
N SER A 51 -3.78 -7.02 -18.10
CA SER A 51 -2.59 -6.91 -18.96
C SER A 51 -1.73 -5.74 -18.50
N GLY A 52 -0.45 -5.73 -18.88
CA GLY A 52 0.48 -4.66 -18.54
C GLY A 52 0.83 -4.62 -17.04
N TYR A 53 0.76 -3.45 -16.43
CA TYR A 53 1.14 -3.23 -15.04
C TYR A 53 0.30 -2.12 -14.39
N LEU A 54 0.26 -2.12 -13.08
CA LEU A 54 -0.25 -1.03 -12.24
C LEU A 54 0.91 -0.13 -11.83
N ALA A 55 0.81 1.16 -12.12
CA ALA A 55 1.86 2.10 -11.74
C ALA A 55 1.82 2.43 -10.24
N LEU A 56 2.97 2.36 -9.59
CA LEU A 56 3.22 3.02 -8.31
C LEU A 56 3.68 4.45 -8.60
N ARG A 57 3.07 5.46 -7.97
CA ARG A 57 3.25 6.88 -8.30
C ARG A 57 3.65 7.69 -7.08
N ASN A 58 4.36 8.79 -7.28
CA ASN A 58 4.70 9.74 -6.20
C ASN A 58 3.62 10.82 -5.97
N ALA A 59 2.54 10.81 -6.75
CA ALA A 59 1.40 11.72 -6.60
C ALA A 59 0.08 11.04 -6.98
N GLN A 60 -1.04 11.55 -6.45
CA GLN A 60 -2.41 11.09 -6.73
C GLN A 60 -2.89 11.61 -8.11
N ALA A 61 -2.19 11.27 -9.16
CA ALA A 61 -2.52 11.70 -10.51
C ALA A 61 -2.01 10.70 -11.56
N TYR A 62 -2.81 10.48 -12.61
CA TYR A 62 -2.37 9.73 -13.78
C TYR A 62 -1.44 10.60 -14.63
N ASN A 63 -0.14 10.42 -14.44
CA ASN A 63 0.91 11.10 -15.20
C ASN A 63 2.16 10.20 -15.19
N ASP A 64 2.73 9.94 -16.36
CA ASP A 64 3.91 9.10 -16.50
C ASP A 64 5.12 9.67 -15.75
N ALA A 65 5.23 10.99 -15.63
CA ALA A 65 6.27 11.64 -14.85
C ALA A 65 6.20 11.34 -13.34
N ASN A 66 5.04 10.87 -12.85
CA ASN A 66 4.83 10.50 -11.45
C ASN A 66 5.15 9.01 -11.19
N GLU A 67 5.39 8.21 -12.22
CA GLU A 67 5.63 6.78 -12.08
C GLU A 67 7.00 6.52 -11.43
N ILE A 68 6.98 5.83 -10.29
CA ILE A 68 8.18 5.46 -9.51
C ILE A 68 8.39 3.94 -9.44
N GLY A 69 7.45 3.16 -9.99
CA GLY A 69 7.55 1.71 -10.03
C GLY A 69 6.40 1.05 -10.77
N LYS A 70 6.58 -0.23 -11.12
CA LYS A 70 5.62 -1.07 -11.84
C LYS A 70 5.27 -2.30 -11.02
N LEU A 71 3.98 -2.50 -10.82
CA LEU A 71 3.39 -3.62 -10.11
C LEU A 71 2.65 -4.50 -11.11
N TYR A 72 2.87 -5.79 -11.05
CA TYR A 72 2.24 -6.77 -11.94
C TYR A 72 1.22 -7.62 -11.19
N SER A 73 0.34 -8.28 -11.92
CA SER A 73 -0.62 -9.21 -11.31
C SER A 73 0.06 -10.21 -10.39
N GLY A 74 -0.48 -10.31 -9.16
CA GLY A 74 0.06 -11.15 -8.10
C GLY A 74 1.12 -10.49 -7.23
N ASP A 75 1.65 -9.31 -7.59
CA ASP A 75 2.42 -8.51 -6.65
C ASP A 75 1.52 -8.05 -5.50
N THR A 76 2.07 -7.96 -4.30
CA THR A 76 1.32 -7.50 -3.14
C THR A 76 1.69 -6.08 -2.75
N VAL A 77 0.74 -5.38 -2.15
CA VAL A 77 0.92 -4.08 -1.52
C VAL A 77 0.22 -4.03 -0.18
N ASP A 78 0.80 -3.32 0.77
CA ASP A 78 0.20 -3.05 2.07
C ASP A 78 -0.43 -1.65 2.03
N VAL A 79 -1.74 -1.59 2.28
CA VAL A 79 -2.50 -0.32 2.22
C VAL A 79 -2.27 0.46 3.50
N MET A 80 -1.65 1.61 3.39
CA MET A 80 -1.33 2.53 4.49
C MET A 80 -2.40 3.61 4.66
N ASN A 81 -3.08 4.01 3.58
CA ASN A 81 -4.16 4.98 3.61
C ASN A 81 -5.11 4.77 2.43
N ALA A 82 -6.39 4.52 2.74
CA ALA A 82 -7.49 4.29 1.78
C ALA A 82 -8.53 5.42 1.81
N SER A 83 -8.19 6.64 2.23
CA SER A 83 -9.13 7.75 2.35
C SER A 83 -9.55 8.37 1.02
N ASP A 84 -8.77 8.20 -0.03
CA ASP A 84 -9.12 8.64 -1.38
C ASP A 84 -9.87 7.53 -2.14
N SER A 85 -10.85 7.91 -2.96
CA SER A 85 -11.70 6.96 -3.69
C SER A 85 -11.03 6.32 -4.90
N THR A 86 -9.88 6.82 -5.33
CA THR A 86 -9.20 6.40 -6.55
C THR A 86 -7.76 5.97 -6.30
N TYR A 87 -7.01 6.76 -5.51
CA TYR A 87 -5.59 6.54 -5.27
C TYR A 87 -5.33 6.26 -3.79
N TRP A 88 -4.98 5.03 -3.49
CA TRP A 88 -4.55 4.65 -2.14
C TRP A 88 -3.05 4.79 -1.98
N TYR A 89 -2.63 5.23 -0.79
CA TYR A 89 -1.22 5.25 -0.41
C TYR A 89 -0.83 3.87 0.10
N VAL A 90 0.16 3.27 -0.54
CA VAL A 90 0.55 1.89 -0.28
C VAL A 90 2.06 1.76 -0.11
N TYR A 91 2.47 0.69 0.56
CA TYR A 91 3.84 0.20 0.54
C TYR A 91 3.90 -1.03 -0.36
N SER A 92 4.89 -1.09 -1.24
CA SER A 92 5.19 -2.27 -2.05
C SER A 92 6.43 -2.98 -1.52
N PRO A 93 6.30 -4.17 -0.90
CA PRO A 93 7.45 -4.95 -0.43
C PRO A 93 8.41 -5.33 -1.57
N LYS A 94 7.87 -5.63 -2.75
CA LYS A 94 8.66 -5.97 -3.94
C LYS A 94 9.59 -4.85 -4.41
N LEU A 95 9.12 -3.60 -4.33
CA LEU A 95 9.86 -2.44 -4.81
C LEU A 95 10.61 -1.73 -3.68
N ASP A 96 10.32 -2.09 -2.41
CA ASP A 96 10.75 -1.37 -1.21
C ASP A 96 10.45 0.13 -1.32
N LYS A 97 9.20 0.46 -1.68
CA LYS A 97 8.76 1.83 -1.93
C LYS A 97 7.35 2.09 -1.43
N TYR A 98 7.16 3.30 -0.97
CA TYR A 98 5.85 3.89 -0.73
C TYR A 98 5.41 4.71 -1.94
N GLY A 99 4.09 4.76 -2.18
CA GLY A 99 3.52 5.56 -3.26
C GLY A 99 2.02 5.42 -3.37
N TYR A 100 1.46 6.03 -4.38
CA TYR A 100 0.04 5.99 -4.69
C TYR A 100 -0.23 5.02 -5.84
N THR A 101 -1.30 4.27 -5.73
CA THR A 101 -1.77 3.40 -6.81
C THR A 101 -3.29 3.43 -6.91
N ASN A 102 -3.84 3.15 -8.09
CA ASN A 102 -5.29 3.11 -8.29
C ASN A 102 -5.87 1.86 -7.61
N CYS A 103 -6.79 2.10 -6.67
CA CYS A 103 -7.39 1.05 -5.84
C CYS A 103 -8.30 0.08 -6.60
N ASN A 104 -8.84 0.46 -7.77
CA ASN A 104 -9.68 -0.42 -8.60
C ASN A 104 -8.92 -1.64 -9.16
N TYR A 105 -7.62 -1.68 -9.00
CA TYR A 105 -6.76 -2.80 -9.40
C TYR A 105 -6.20 -3.58 -8.21
N LEU A 106 -6.76 -3.39 -7.03
CA LEU A 106 -6.34 -4.05 -5.80
C LEU A 106 -7.44 -4.99 -5.31
N ALA A 107 -7.10 -6.25 -5.11
CA ALA A 107 -7.99 -7.30 -4.62
C ALA A 107 -7.47 -7.89 -3.31
N ASN A 108 -8.35 -8.27 -2.40
CA ASN A 108 -7.97 -8.98 -1.20
C ASN A 108 -8.96 -10.11 -0.86
N SER A 109 -8.58 -10.96 0.10
CA SER A 109 -9.36 -12.12 0.52
C SER A 109 -10.66 -11.79 1.27
N ALA A 110 -10.87 -10.53 1.68
CA ALA A 110 -12.13 -10.12 2.29
C ALA A 110 -13.29 -10.04 1.28
N TYR A 111 -12.98 -10.01 -0.01
CA TYR A 111 -13.94 -9.92 -1.12
C TYR A 111 -13.69 -11.07 -2.09
N GLU A 112 -13.98 -12.30 -1.67
CA GLU A 112 -13.81 -13.50 -2.47
C GLU A 112 -15.15 -14.04 -2.97
N CYS A 113 -15.14 -14.63 -4.17
CA CYS A 113 -16.23 -15.39 -4.72
C CYS A 113 -15.72 -16.73 -5.24
N ASN A 114 -16.61 -17.72 -5.26
CA ASN A 114 -16.33 -19.02 -5.84
C ASN A 114 -16.85 -19.09 -7.27
N VAL A 115 -16.11 -19.75 -8.15
CA VAL A 115 -16.53 -20.01 -9.51
C VAL A 115 -17.54 -21.17 -9.52
N ARG A 116 -18.65 -20.97 -10.25
CA ARG A 116 -19.66 -22.01 -10.46
C ARG A 116 -20.10 -22.07 -11.91
N VAL A 117 -19.62 -23.07 -12.63
CA VAL A 117 -20.04 -23.40 -14.00
C VAL A 117 -20.71 -24.78 -14.03
N GLN A 118 -21.73 -24.95 -14.87
CA GLN A 118 -22.42 -26.24 -15.01
C GLN A 118 -21.56 -27.26 -15.75
N SER A 119 -20.74 -26.80 -16.68
CA SER A 119 -19.79 -27.62 -17.46
C SER A 119 -18.69 -26.72 -18.06
N GLY A 120 -17.53 -27.31 -18.34
CA GLY A 120 -16.41 -26.59 -18.93
C GLY A 120 -15.70 -25.69 -17.92
N TYR A 121 -15.48 -24.43 -18.26
CA TYR A 121 -14.71 -23.47 -17.46
C TYR A 121 -15.22 -22.05 -17.65
N LEU A 122 -14.94 -21.21 -16.68
CA LEU A 122 -15.05 -19.75 -16.78
C LEU A 122 -13.71 -19.19 -17.30
N ALA A 123 -13.74 -18.46 -18.40
CA ALA A 123 -12.52 -17.88 -18.95
C ALA A 123 -12.12 -16.60 -18.19
N LEU A 124 -10.86 -16.55 -17.75
CA LEU A 124 -10.20 -15.32 -17.34
C LEU A 124 -9.68 -14.61 -18.58
N ARG A 125 -9.96 -13.29 -18.73
CA ARG A 125 -9.79 -12.55 -19.98
C ARG A 125 -9.00 -11.27 -19.79
N THR A 126 -8.34 -10.81 -20.86
CA THR A 126 -7.70 -9.48 -20.89
C THR A 126 -8.68 -8.33 -21.15
N GLU A 127 -9.87 -8.62 -21.67
CA GLU A 127 -10.88 -7.62 -22.05
C GLU A 127 -12.28 -8.05 -21.60
N LYS A 128 -13.18 -7.10 -21.43
CA LYS A 128 -14.60 -7.30 -21.12
C LYS A 128 -15.39 -7.78 -22.34
N ALA A 129 -14.97 -8.87 -22.95
CA ALA A 129 -15.58 -9.40 -24.16
C ALA A 129 -15.45 -10.92 -24.27
N PHE A 130 -16.48 -11.59 -24.77
CA PHE A 130 -16.46 -13.02 -25.05
C PHE A 130 -15.72 -13.31 -26.37
N LYS A 131 -14.40 -13.53 -26.29
CA LYS A 131 -13.54 -13.88 -27.43
C LYS A 131 -12.47 -14.87 -26.96
N SER A 132 -12.20 -15.89 -27.78
CA SER A 132 -11.14 -16.86 -27.45
C SER A 132 -9.74 -16.23 -27.49
N SER A 133 -9.54 -15.18 -28.30
CA SER A 133 -8.24 -14.50 -28.44
C SER A 133 -7.82 -13.69 -27.20
N ASN A 134 -8.76 -13.40 -26.29
CA ASN A 134 -8.47 -12.67 -25.06
C ASN A 134 -8.44 -13.54 -23.81
N GLU A 135 -8.55 -14.87 -23.95
CA GLU A 135 -8.45 -15.81 -22.82
C GLU A 135 -7.00 -15.94 -22.35
N ILE A 136 -6.78 -15.73 -21.04
CA ILE A 136 -5.46 -15.84 -20.39
C ILE A 136 -5.41 -16.88 -19.30
N GLY A 137 -6.59 -17.48 -18.96
CA GLY A 137 -6.69 -18.53 -17.96
C GLY A 137 -8.07 -19.21 -17.98
N LYS A 138 -8.15 -20.36 -17.32
CA LYS A 138 -9.37 -21.15 -17.16
C LYS A 138 -9.62 -21.39 -15.69
N LEU A 139 -10.83 -21.08 -15.25
CA LEU A 139 -11.30 -21.25 -13.89
C LEU A 139 -12.41 -22.29 -13.89
N TYR A 140 -12.37 -23.20 -12.94
CA TYR A 140 -13.32 -24.31 -12.82
C TYR A 140 -14.21 -24.13 -11.59
N THR A 141 -15.30 -24.84 -11.54
CA THR A 141 -16.17 -24.83 -10.35
C THR A 141 -15.38 -25.18 -9.10
N GLY A 142 -15.46 -24.31 -8.08
CA GLY A 142 -14.72 -24.41 -6.83
C GLY A 142 -13.43 -23.59 -6.77
N ASP A 143 -12.96 -23.03 -7.90
CA ASP A 143 -11.87 -22.08 -7.85
C ASP A 143 -12.33 -20.78 -7.18
N THR A 144 -11.46 -20.17 -6.39
CA THR A 144 -11.72 -18.90 -5.72
C THR A 144 -11.10 -17.75 -6.50
N VAL A 145 -11.79 -16.63 -6.58
CA VAL A 145 -11.30 -15.37 -7.14
C VAL A 145 -11.53 -14.23 -6.14
N GLN A 146 -10.61 -13.30 -6.09
CA GLN A 146 -10.67 -12.08 -5.27
C GLN A 146 -11.12 -10.91 -6.14
N ILE A 147 -12.12 -10.17 -5.71
CA ILE A 147 -12.73 -9.09 -6.50
C ILE A 147 -11.89 -7.82 -6.33
N ALA A 148 -11.46 -7.24 -7.46
CA ALA A 148 -10.81 -5.92 -7.50
C ALA A 148 -11.79 -4.81 -7.90
N ASP A 149 -12.59 -5.03 -8.97
CA ASP A 149 -13.58 -4.08 -9.45
C ASP A 149 -14.85 -4.82 -9.89
N SER A 150 -15.97 -4.49 -9.25
CA SER A 150 -17.31 -5.03 -9.53
C SER A 150 -18.27 -3.99 -10.13
N SER A 151 -17.75 -2.86 -10.60
CA SER A 151 -18.57 -1.76 -11.13
C SER A 151 -19.27 -2.06 -12.45
N ASP A 152 -18.74 -3.00 -13.23
CA ASP A 152 -19.32 -3.40 -14.51
C ASP A 152 -20.47 -4.40 -14.33
N SER A 153 -21.53 -4.25 -15.12
CA SER A 153 -22.74 -5.07 -14.98
C SER A 153 -22.57 -6.52 -15.43
N SER A 154 -21.53 -6.86 -16.18
CA SER A 154 -21.34 -8.18 -16.81
C SER A 154 -19.96 -8.78 -16.50
N TYR A 155 -18.91 -7.97 -16.46
CA TYR A 155 -17.54 -8.43 -16.30
C TYR A 155 -16.88 -7.76 -15.10
N TRP A 156 -16.47 -8.56 -14.12
CA TRP A 156 -15.71 -8.08 -12.98
C TRP A 156 -14.22 -8.31 -13.17
N LEU A 157 -13.42 -7.36 -12.70
CA LEU A 157 -11.97 -7.53 -12.60
C LEU A 157 -11.65 -8.30 -11.34
N VAL A 158 -10.95 -9.39 -11.50
CA VAL A 158 -10.59 -10.28 -10.38
C VAL A 158 -9.11 -10.63 -10.39
N TYR A 159 -8.59 -10.99 -9.24
CA TYR A 159 -7.36 -11.75 -9.10
C TYR A 159 -7.70 -13.21 -8.84
N ALA A 160 -7.11 -14.13 -9.59
CA ALA A 160 -7.26 -15.58 -9.44
C ALA A 160 -5.98 -16.15 -8.79
N PRO A 161 -5.97 -16.41 -7.46
CA PRO A 161 -4.77 -16.86 -6.75
C PRO A 161 -4.20 -18.17 -7.31
N GLY A 162 -5.07 -19.13 -7.67
CA GLY A 162 -4.67 -20.40 -8.26
C GLY A 162 -3.96 -20.29 -9.61
N LEU A 163 -4.12 -19.17 -10.33
CA LEU A 163 -3.46 -18.90 -11.59
C LEU A 163 -2.33 -17.85 -11.46
N GLY A 164 -2.26 -17.12 -10.35
CA GLY A 164 -1.35 -15.98 -10.18
C GLY A 164 -1.62 -14.85 -11.17
N LYS A 165 -2.89 -14.66 -11.61
CA LYS A 165 -3.28 -13.74 -12.68
C LYS A 165 -4.47 -12.89 -12.32
N GLY A 166 -4.44 -11.62 -12.75
CA GLY A 166 -5.62 -10.76 -12.81
C GLY A 166 -6.28 -10.83 -14.18
N GLY A 167 -7.57 -10.55 -14.25
CA GLY A 167 -8.32 -10.53 -15.50
C GLY A 167 -9.81 -10.33 -15.29
N TYR A 168 -10.53 -10.21 -16.39
CA TYR A 168 -11.98 -10.06 -16.40
C TYR A 168 -12.66 -11.43 -16.49
N VAL A 169 -13.69 -11.61 -15.67
CA VAL A 169 -14.58 -12.79 -15.73
C VAL A 169 -16.04 -12.35 -15.84
N ASN A 170 -16.87 -13.18 -16.44
CA ASN A 170 -18.31 -12.94 -16.39
C ASN A 170 -18.83 -13.24 -14.97
N LYS A 171 -19.41 -12.22 -14.33
CA LYS A 171 -19.87 -12.27 -12.94
C LYS A 171 -20.97 -13.28 -12.68
N ASP A 172 -21.78 -13.65 -13.71
CA ASP A 172 -22.91 -14.56 -13.58
C ASP A 172 -22.48 -15.99 -13.19
N TYR A 173 -21.19 -16.27 -13.27
CA TYR A 173 -20.58 -17.53 -12.84
C TYR A 173 -19.84 -17.43 -11.50
N LEU A 174 -20.02 -16.32 -10.78
CA LEU A 174 -19.48 -16.14 -9.44
C LEU A 174 -20.58 -16.28 -8.39
N VAL A 175 -20.28 -16.95 -7.31
CA VAL A 175 -21.15 -17.15 -6.15
C VAL A 175 -20.38 -16.88 -4.87
N ASP A 176 -21.09 -16.37 -3.83
CA ASP A 176 -20.55 -16.13 -2.49
C ASP A 176 -20.21 -17.43 -1.77
#